data_e8388ada380095e5295a0a062bc64b9d
#
_entry.id   e8388ada380095e5295a0a062bc64b9d
#
_cell.length_a   1.000
_cell.length_b   1.000
_cell.length_c   1.000
_cell.angle_alpha   90.00
_cell.angle_beta   90.00
_cell.angle_gamma   90.00
#
_symmetry.space_group_name_H-M   'P 1'
#
loop_
_entity.id
_entity.type
_entity.pdbx_description
1 polymer ?
#
loop_
_entity_poly.entity_id
_entity_poly.type
_entity_poly.pdbx_seq_one_letter_code
_entity_poly.pdbx_strand_id
1 'polypeptide(L)'
;MGFFSNLFKKKDKKEAEAECAEAKAAPAKKECACENKKDAFSNTEVAKPAADAAATAAPVNQGHVEYPAADLGELLPAEPSGGKINLAIYWAAACGGCDVSLLDTNERVLTIGQFANIVMWPIASDGKEKDIAAMNDGDITVSIISGAVRNTENEHMVKLLRQKSKIVVCYGTCAMFGGSPALANLVNGGSQEILDYVYTKTPSSASFQADYHKDAPVIPQSEYQAPEGTLTLPVLYDTVKTLDQVIDVDYYIPGCPPLQESISHLLKAVIDFVYNGVALPPKGTEIGVTEKCLCDECPREKAYARITKIYEPYQVDVDPHKCLMDQGILCLGPATVGGCNAKCTRAGQPCRGCYGPTHFVEDHGSSAFSAIASLFPVLDEDPTCDEEKIIEVMSTIKDPLGYFYAFTLGKSLINRSVSEEKTA
;
A
#
# COMPACT_ATOMS: atom_id res chain seq x y z
N MET A 1 17.97 -5.04 -4.95
CA MET A 1 18.96 -4.60 -3.96
C MET A 1 20.05 -3.70 -4.54
N GLY A 2 20.19 -3.60 -5.88
CA GLY A 2 21.29 -2.87 -6.51
C GLY A 2 21.23 -1.35 -6.47
N PHE A 3 20.09 -0.73 -6.72
CA PHE A 3 20.00 0.71 -6.93
C PHE A 3 20.20 1.52 -5.64
N PHE A 4 19.50 1.16 -4.56
CA PHE A 4 19.68 1.84 -3.28
C PHE A 4 20.92 1.39 -2.50
N SER A 5 21.41 0.15 -2.67
CA SER A 5 22.65 -0.28 -2.04
C SER A 5 23.87 0.44 -2.58
N ASN A 6 23.84 0.90 -3.85
CA ASN A 6 24.92 1.69 -4.44
C ASN A 6 24.87 3.17 -4.03
N LEU A 7 23.69 3.70 -3.70
CA LEU A 7 23.56 5.06 -3.17
C LEU A 7 24.21 5.21 -1.78
N PHE A 8 24.29 4.11 -1.02
CA PHE A 8 24.78 4.09 0.37
C PHE A 8 26.04 3.21 0.59
N LYS A 9 26.65 2.68 -0.47
CA LYS A 9 27.98 2.08 -0.32
C LYS A 9 28.99 3.17 -0.04
N LYS A 10 29.67 3.10 1.11
CA LYS A 10 30.86 3.89 1.37
C LYS A 10 31.82 3.67 0.18
N LYS A 11 32.09 4.73 -0.60
CA LYS A 11 33.25 4.73 -1.49
C LYS A 11 34.48 4.46 -0.62
N ASP A 12 35.28 3.51 -1.02
CA ASP A 12 36.56 3.29 -0.33
C ASP A 12 37.34 4.60 -0.34
N LYS A 13 37.86 5.00 0.81
CA LYS A 13 38.58 6.24 1.01
C LYS A 13 39.72 6.48 0.00
N LYS A 14 40.27 5.40 -0.57
CA LYS A 14 41.29 5.44 -1.61
C LYS A 14 40.77 5.85 -2.98
N GLU A 15 39.54 5.51 -3.37
CA GLU A 15 38.94 5.94 -4.63
C GLU A 15 38.55 7.43 -4.57
N ALA A 16 38.05 7.90 -3.44
CA ALA A 16 37.74 9.31 -3.24
C ALA A 16 38.98 10.21 -3.24
N GLU A 17 40.12 9.73 -2.72
CA GLU A 17 41.41 10.42 -2.78
C GLU A 17 42.00 10.46 -4.19
N ALA A 18 41.75 9.45 -5.03
CA ALA A 18 42.16 9.42 -6.43
C ALA A 18 41.36 10.39 -7.32
N GLU A 19 40.03 10.43 -7.15
CA GLU A 19 39.17 11.42 -7.86
C GLU A 19 39.48 12.87 -7.46
N CYS A 20 39.84 13.11 -6.18
CA CYS A 20 40.24 14.44 -5.72
C CYS A 20 41.61 14.87 -6.24
N ALA A 21 42.52 13.94 -6.57
CA ALA A 21 43.83 14.22 -7.18
C ALA A 21 43.71 14.58 -8.67
N GLU A 22 42.82 13.91 -9.43
CA GLU A 22 42.54 14.24 -10.82
C GLU A 22 41.84 15.63 -10.98
N ALA A 23 40.95 15.97 -10.07
CA ALA A 23 40.26 17.28 -10.09
C ALA A 23 41.20 18.47 -9.86
N LYS A 24 42.38 18.26 -9.27
CA LYS A 24 43.38 19.29 -9.04
C LYS A 24 44.33 19.54 -10.22
N ALA A 25 44.30 18.74 -11.27
CA ALA A 25 45.18 18.81 -12.42
C ALA A 25 44.56 19.47 -13.67
N ALA A 26 43.34 20.00 -13.60
CA ALA A 26 42.73 20.73 -14.71
C ALA A 26 42.95 22.26 -14.57
N PRO A 27 43.37 22.97 -15.67
CA PRO A 27 43.69 24.40 -15.59
C PRO A 27 42.45 25.27 -15.40
N ALA A 28 42.59 26.23 -14.52
CA ALA A 28 41.62 27.27 -14.24
C ALA A 28 41.22 28.08 -15.48
N LYS A 29 39.96 28.50 -15.49
CA LYS A 29 39.30 29.59 -16.19
C LYS A 29 38.19 29.16 -17.16
N LYS A 30 36.96 29.23 -16.66
CA LYS A 30 35.90 30.03 -17.28
C LYS A 30 34.98 30.50 -16.15
N GLU A 31 35.05 31.79 -15.87
CA GLU A 31 34.07 32.54 -15.06
C GLU A 31 32.69 32.33 -15.71
N CYS A 32 31.79 31.67 -15.02
CA CYS A 32 30.39 31.65 -15.36
C CYS A 32 29.73 32.77 -14.55
N ALA A 33 29.39 33.86 -15.23
CA ALA A 33 28.65 34.98 -14.66
C ALA A 33 27.26 34.48 -14.24
N CYS A 34 27.09 34.27 -12.95
CA CYS A 34 25.80 34.28 -12.29
C CYS A 34 25.71 35.55 -11.44
N GLU A 35 25.48 36.67 -12.13
CA GLU A 35 25.06 37.89 -11.46
C GLU A 35 23.62 37.76 -10.99
N ASN A 36 23.44 37.96 -9.68
CA ASN A 36 22.30 38.56 -9.00
C ASN A 36 20.88 38.18 -9.46
N LYS A 37 20.31 37.18 -8.79
CA LYS A 37 18.88 37.19 -8.44
C LYS A 37 18.72 36.94 -6.94
N LYS A 38 19.15 37.93 -6.15
CA LYS A 38 18.90 37.98 -4.69
C LYS A 38 17.63 38.74 -4.32
N ASP A 39 16.68 38.98 -5.25
CA ASP A 39 15.49 39.79 -4.98
C ASP A 39 14.22 39.15 -5.50
N ALA A 40 13.89 37.92 -5.07
CA ALA A 40 12.57 37.34 -5.34
C ALA A 40 11.92 36.54 -4.19
N PHE A 41 12.54 36.46 -3.03
CA PHE A 41 11.95 35.89 -1.83
C PHE A 41 12.20 36.74 -0.59
N SER A 42 11.81 38.00 -0.63
CA SER A 42 11.70 38.82 0.55
C SER A 42 10.23 39.22 0.73
N ASN A 43 9.72 38.96 1.95
CA ASN A 43 8.48 39.47 2.52
C ASN A 43 7.16 38.81 2.05
N THR A 44 6.94 37.60 2.52
CA THR A 44 5.67 37.32 3.19
C THR A 44 5.99 37.07 4.66
N GLU A 45 5.70 38.02 5.51
CA GLU A 45 5.65 37.86 6.95
C GLU A 45 4.64 36.75 7.22
N VAL A 46 5.13 35.58 7.61
CA VAL A 46 4.31 34.53 8.24
C VAL A 46 3.96 35.12 9.60
N ALA A 47 2.72 35.58 9.74
CA ALA A 47 2.16 36.02 11.01
C ALA A 47 2.41 34.92 12.04
N LYS A 48 3.21 35.23 13.06
CA LYS A 48 3.36 34.40 14.24
C LYS A 48 1.95 34.20 14.81
N PRO A 49 1.51 32.94 15.06
CA PRO A 49 0.28 32.72 15.81
C PRO A 49 0.46 33.40 17.18
N ALA A 50 -0.52 34.22 17.57
CA ALA A 50 -0.54 34.88 18.86
C ALA A 50 -0.43 33.80 19.96
N ALA A 51 0.63 33.89 20.73
CA ALA A 51 0.71 33.21 22.01
C ALA A 51 -0.27 33.96 22.94
N ASP A 52 -1.41 33.33 23.19
CA ASP A 52 -2.25 33.52 24.39
C ASP A 52 -3.64 32.89 24.15
N ALA A 53 -3.69 31.58 24.26
CA ALA A 53 -4.84 30.86 24.78
C ALA A 53 -4.28 29.57 25.39
N ALA A 54 -4.19 29.54 26.71
CA ALA A 54 -3.98 28.30 27.43
C ALA A 54 -5.18 27.39 27.16
N ALA A 55 -5.11 26.64 26.08
CA ALA A 55 -6.01 25.54 25.82
C ALA A 55 -5.68 24.46 26.85
N THR A 56 -6.54 24.30 27.83
CA THR A 56 -6.56 23.14 28.72
C THR A 56 -6.54 21.91 27.83
N ALA A 57 -5.44 21.16 27.88
CA ALA A 57 -5.26 19.93 27.11
C ALA A 57 -6.44 19.02 27.40
N ALA A 58 -7.31 18.83 26.40
CA ALA A 58 -8.36 17.84 26.47
C ALA A 58 -7.73 16.46 26.53
N PRO A 59 -8.22 15.55 27.37
CA PRO A 59 -7.67 14.21 27.46
C PRO A 59 -7.68 13.53 26.10
N VAL A 60 -6.57 12.87 25.75
CA VAL A 60 -6.26 12.25 24.44
C VAL A 60 -7.31 11.22 23.97
N ASN A 61 -8.28 10.88 24.82
CA ASN A 61 -9.39 9.96 24.51
C ASN A 61 -10.70 10.66 24.04
N GLN A 62 -10.71 11.95 23.84
CA GLN A 62 -11.89 12.66 23.33
C GLN A 62 -11.70 12.94 21.84
N GLY A 63 -12.36 12.16 21.04
CA GLY A 63 -12.45 12.38 19.61
C GLY A 63 -12.29 11.13 18.77
N HIS A 64 -12.90 10.03 19.21
CA HIS A 64 -13.39 9.05 18.28
C HIS A 64 -14.43 9.78 17.44
N VAL A 65 -14.05 10.27 16.27
CA VAL A 65 -15.04 10.54 15.23
C VAL A 65 -15.46 9.14 14.79
N GLU A 66 -16.41 8.55 15.52
CA GLU A 66 -17.19 7.48 14.99
C GLU A 66 -17.85 8.08 13.74
N TYR A 67 -17.37 7.71 12.56
CA TYR A 67 -18.29 7.60 11.44
C TYR A 67 -19.27 6.52 11.91
N PRO A 68 -20.52 6.88 12.24
CA PRO A 68 -21.46 5.89 12.73
C PRO A 68 -21.50 4.83 11.65
N ALA A 69 -21.12 3.61 12.02
CA ALA A 69 -21.34 2.48 11.16
C ALA A 69 -22.81 2.55 10.77
N ALA A 70 -23.10 2.76 9.49
CA ALA A 70 -24.46 2.95 9.02
C ALA A 70 -25.29 1.80 9.58
N ASP A 71 -26.37 2.09 10.29
CA ASP A 71 -27.24 1.04 10.81
C ASP A 71 -27.93 0.37 9.61
N LEU A 72 -27.36 -0.75 9.18
CA LEU A 72 -27.88 -1.49 8.03
C LEU A 72 -29.26 -2.07 8.30
N GLY A 73 -29.65 -2.23 9.58
CA GLY A 73 -30.95 -2.74 9.98
C GLY A 73 -32.11 -1.80 9.66
N GLU A 74 -31.87 -0.47 9.70
CA GLU A 74 -32.86 0.55 9.33
C GLU A 74 -32.95 0.80 7.82
N LEU A 75 -31.96 0.33 7.04
CA LEU A 75 -31.84 0.63 5.62
C LEU A 75 -32.58 -0.36 4.72
N LEU A 76 -32.88 -1.54 5.23
CA LEU A 76 -33.57 -2.56 4.45
C LEU A 76 -35.08 -2.34 4.54
N PRO A 77 -35.77 -2.21 3.39
CA PRO A 77 -37.21 -2.37 3.38
C PRO A 77 -37.59 -3.73 3.94
N ALA A 78 -38.69 -3.82 4.64
CA ALA A 78 -39.17 -5.06 5.29
C ALA A 78 -39.28 -6.25 4.29
N GLU A 79 -39.48 -5.94 3.00
CA GLU A 79 -39.31 -6.87 1.86
C GLU A 79 -38.68 -6.07 0.69
N PRO A 80 -37.50 -6.50 0.16
CA PRO A 80 -36.89 -5.86 -0.99
C PRO A 80 -37.79 -5.96 -2.23
N SER A 81 -38.30 -4.84 -2.71
CA SER A 81 -39.21 -4.77 -3.87
C SER A 81 -38.46 -4.99 -5.18
N GLY A 82 -37.74 -6.02 -5.41
CA GLY A 82 -37.00 -6.27 -6.64
C GLY A 82 -36.24 -7.61 -6.63
N GLY A 83 -36.39 -8.37 -5.55
CA GLY A 83 -35.64 -9.60 -5.37
C GLY A 83 -34.20 -9.33 -4.89
N LYS A 84 -33.46 -10.39 -4.62
CA LYS A 84 -32.06 -10.31 -4.20
C LYS A 84 -31.14 -10.01 -5.37
N ILE A 85 -30.12 -9.20 -5.13
CA ILE A 85 -29.03 -9.00 -6.09
C ILE A 85 -28.04 -10.17 -6.07
N ASN A 86 -27.29 -10.37 -7.15
CA ASN A 86 -26.17 -11.30 -7.16
C ASN A 86 -24.89 -10.56 -6.77
N LEU A 87 -24.19 -11.09 -5.75
CA LEU A 87 -22.93 -10.60 -5.20
C LEU A 87 -21.85 -11.66 -5.38
N ALA A 88 -20.73 -11.27 -5.95
CA ALA A 88 -19.52 -12.09 -6.00
C ALA A 88 -18.43 -11.47 -5.14
N ILE A 89 -17.71 -12.29 -4.40
CA ILE A 89 -16.53 -11.90 -3.62
C ILE A 89 -15.40 -12.83 -4.06
N TYR A 90 -14.30 -12.24 -4.51
CA TYR A 90 -13.15 -12.98 -5.00
C TYR A 90 -11.86 -12.53 -4.35
N TRP A 91 -11.05 -13.52 -4.00
CA TRP A 91 -9.74 -13.35 -3.39
C TRP A 91 -8.65 -13.76 -4.39
N ALA A 92 -7.95 -12.79 -4.96
CA ALA A 92 -6.78 -13.03 -5.83
C ALA A 92 -5.49 -13.20 -4.97
N ALA A 93 -4.38 -12.59 -5.32
CA ALA A 93 -3.15 -12.70 -4.54
C ALA A 93 -3.17 -11.79 -3.31
N ALA A 94 -3.57 -12.33 -2.16
CA ALA A 94 -3.62 -11.64 -0.87
C ALA A 94 -3.44 -12.62 0.30
N CYS A 95 -3.43 -12.08 1.51
CA CYS A 95 -3.32 -12.88 2.75
C CYS A 95 -4.67 -13.41 3.29
N GLY A 96 -5.81 -13.02 2.70
CA GLY A 96 -7.15 -13.32 3.21
C GLY A 96 -7.70 -12.32 4.23
N GLY A 97 -6.90 -11.38 4.71
CA GLY A 97 -7.34 -10.39 5.70
C GLY A 97 -8.51 -9.51 5.24
N CYS A 98 -8.63 -9.26 3.94
CA CYS A 98 -9.76 -8.54 3.36
C CYS A 98 -11.06 -9.32 3.51
N ASP A 99 -11.04 -10.63 3.29
CA ASP A 99 -12.21 -11.49 3.48
C ASP A 99 -12.61 -11.59 4.95
N VAL A 100 -11.62 -11.69 5.85
CA VAL A 100 -11.87 -11.65 7.30
C VAL A 100 -12.52 -10.34 7.69
N SER A 101 -12.08 -9.20 7.15
CA SER A 101 -12.66 -7.89 7.49
C SER A 101 -14.13 -7.75 7.08
N LEU A 102 -14.59 -8.46 6.03
CA LEU A 102 -16.00 -8.55 5.69
C LEU A 102 -16.78 -9.31 6.78
N LEU A 103 -16.21 -10.37 7.33
CA LEU A 103 -16.81 -11.14 8.41
C LEU A 103 -16.79 -10.41 9.75
N ASP A 104 -15.78 -9.54 9.99
CA ASP A 104 -15.66 -8.70 11.18
C ASP A 104 -16.78 -7.65 11.30
N THR A 105 -17.62 -7.51 10.27
CA THR A 105 -18.85 -6.71 10.37
C THR A 105 -19.92 -7.32 11.29
N ASN A 106 -19.62 -8.47 11.92
CA ASN A 106 -20.45 -9.19 12.88
C ASN A 106 -21.85 -9.53 12.31
N GLU A 107 -22.93 -9.20 13.04
CA GLU A 107 -24.32 -9.51 12.61
C GLU A 107 -24.68 -8.86 11.26
N ARG A 108 -23.97 -7.82 10.83
CA ARG A 108 -24.21 -7.14 9.54
C ARG A 108 -23.95 -8.06 8.35
N VAL A 109 -23.10 -9.08 8.50
CA VAL A 109 -22.91 -10.08 7.43
C VAL A 109 -24.21 -10.83 7.13
N LEU A 110 -25.07 -11.04 8.15
CA LEU A 110 -26.38 -11.66 7.97
C LEU A 110 -27.31 -10.77 7.15
N THR A 111 -27.20 -9.44 7.31
CA THR A 111 -27.94 -8.48 6.51
C THR A 111 -27.63 -8.61 5.02
N ILE A 112 -26.36 -8.89 4.67
CA ILE A 112 -25.96 -9.16 3.27
C ILE A 112 -26.81 -10.32 2.71
N GLY A 113 -26.98 -11.40 3.46
CA GLY A 113 -27.79 -12.54 3.05
C GLY A 113 -29.28 -12.24 2.87
N GLN A 114 -29.81 -11.14 3.43
CA GLN A 114 -31.20 -10.73 3.23
C GLN A 114 -31.40 -10.10 1.85
N PHE A 115 -30.46 -9.30 1.35
CA PHE A 115 -30.60 -8.58 0.08
C PHE A 115 -29.78 -9.14 -1.06
N ALA A 116 -28.79 -10.03 -0.82
CA ALA A 116 -27.91 -10.59 -1.82
C ALA A 116 -27.90 -12.12 -1.85
N ASN A 117 -27.80 -12.67 -3.06
CA ASN A 117 -27.36 -14.05 -3.29
C ASN A 117 -25.85 -14.01 -3.49
N ILE A 118 -25.09 -14.63 -2.61
CA ILE A 118 -23.64 -14.77 -2.76
C ILE A 118 -23.39 -15.89 -3.77
N VAL A 119 -23.13 -15.51 -5.03
CA VAL A 119 -22.91 -16.44 -6.13
C VAL A 119 -21.49 -16.99 -6.19
N MET A 120 -20.55 -16.26 -5.60
CA MET A 120 -19.16 -16.68 -5.45
C MET A 120 -18.54 -16.04 -4.21
N TRP A 121 -17.98 -16.87 -3.34
CA TRP A 121 -17.09 -16.47 -2.24
C TRP A 121 -16.29 -17.70 -1.82
N PRO A 122 -15.09 -17.93 -2.38
CA PRO A 122 -14.35 -19.19 -2.25
C PRO A 122 -14.10 -19.66 -0.82
N ILE A 123 -14.05 -18.74 0.15
CA ILE A 123 -13.86 -19.10 1.57
C ILE A 123 -15.17 -19.39 2.33
N ALA A 124 -16.32 -19.05 1.76
CA ALA A 124 -17.61 -19.13 2.48
C ALA A 124 -18.73 -19.78 1.68
N SER A 125 -18.57 -19.99 0.37
CA SER A 125 -19.59 -20.60 -0.48
C SER A 125 -18.97 -21.54 -1.52
N ASP A 126 -19.77 -22.47 -2.04
CA ASP A 126 -19.36 -23.45 -3.05
C ASP A 126 -19.41 -22.94 -4.50
N GLY A 127 -19.61 -21.64 -4.71
CA GLY A 127 -19.60 -21.03 -6.05
C GLY A 127 -18.31 -21.31 -6.81
N LYS A 128 -18.43 -21.84 -8.02
CA LYS A 128 -17.30 -22.25 -8.85
C LYS A 128 -17.18 -21.39 -10.10
N GLU A 129 -15.99 -21.32 -10.66
CA GLU A 129 -15.72 -20.62 -11.93
C GLU A 129 -16.73 -20.95 -13.02
N LYS A 130 -17.04 -22.24 -13.22
CA LYS A 130 -18.00 -22.70 -14.23
C LYS A 130 -19.41 -22.12 -14.03
N ASP A 131 -19.80 -21.89 -12.77
CA ASP A 131 -21.12 -21.34 -12.44
C ASP A 131 -21.17 -19.87 -12.82
N ILE A 132 -20.09 -19.13 -12.56
CA ILE A 132 -19.92 -17.74 -12.99
C ILE A 132 -19.85 -17.64 -14.53
N ALA A 133 -19.09 -18.53 -15.18
CA ALA A 133 -18.95 -18.53 -16.63
C ALA A 133 -20.30 -18.79 -17.35
N ALA A 134 -21.19 -19.57 -16.74
CA ALA A 134 -22.53 -19.85 -17.27
C ALA A 134 -23.53 -18.68 -17.13
N MET A 135 -23.24 -17.68 -16.29
CA MET A 135 -24.09 -16.48 -16.13
C MET A 135 -24.04 -15.60 -17.39
N ASN A 136 -25.07 -14.78 -17.61
CA ASN A 136 -25.01 -13.74 -18.65
C ASN A 136 -24.17 -12.55 -18.20
N ASP A 137 -23.70 -11.76 -19.15
CA ASP A 137 -22.98 -10.53 -18.86
C ASP A 137 -23.89 -9.54 -18.11
N GLY A 138 -23.40 -9.04 -16.98
CA GLY A 138 -24.14 -8.15 -16.08
C GLY A 138 -25.15 -8.84 -15.14
N ASP A 139 -25.21 -10.16 -15.07
CA ASP A 139 -26.06 -10.88 -14.09
C ASP A 139 -25.57 -10.68 -12.64
N ILE A 140 -24.29 -10.43 -12.45
CA ILE A 140 -23.73 -10.07 -11.13
C ILE A 140 -23.91 -8.55 -10.96
N THR A 141 -24.59 -8.15 -9.88
CA THR A 141 -24.79 -6.73 -9.61
C THR A 141 -23.50 -6.09 -9.11
N VAL A 142 -22.81 -6.72 -8.17
CA VAL A 142 -21.56 -6.22 -7.60
C VAL A 142 -20.56 -7.36 -7.44
N SER A 143 -19.33 -7.15 -7.90
CA SER A 143 -18.17 -7.98 -7.52
C SER A 143 -17.23 -7.19 -6.63
N ILE A 144 -16.91 -7.75 -5.46
CA ILE A 144 -15.89 -7.25 -4.53
C ILE A 144 -14.65 -8.08 -4.76
N ILE A 145 -13.58 -7.48 -5.28
CA ILE A 145 -12.35 -8.18 -5.64
C ILE A 145 -11.20 -7.70 -4.76
N SER A 146 -10.65 -8.61 -3.96
CA SER A 146 -9.46 -8.38 -3.13
C SER A 146 -8.22 -9.03 -3.73
N GLY A 147 -7.05 -8.53 -3.34
CA GLY A 147 -5.77 -9.09 -3.78
C GLY A 147 -5.26 -8.55 -5.11
N ALA A 148 -3.95 -8.71 -5.32
CA ALA A 148 -3.27 -8.33 -6.54
C ALA A 148 -3.34 -9.43 -7.60
N VAL A 149 -3.02 -9.12 -8.85
CA VAL A 149 -2.97 -10.09 -9.95
C VAL A 149 -1.52 -10.51 -10.16
N ARG A 150 -1.21 -11.79 -9.82
CA ARG A 150 0.17 -12.32 -9.87
C ARG A 150 0.34 -13.55 -10.75
N ASN A 151 -0.72 -14.16 -11.24
CA ASN A 151 -0.67 -15.34 -12.08
C ASN A 151 -1.82 -15.36 -13.10
N THR A 152 -1.76 -16.32 -14.02
CA THR A 152 -2.75 -16.45 -15.11
C THR A 152 -4.16 -16.77 -14.62
N GLU A 153 -4.32 -17.50 -13.51
CA GLU A 153 -5.64 -17.78 -12.94
C GLU A 153 -6.27 -16.53 -12.35
N ASN A 154 -5.49 -15.73 -11.58
CA ASN A 154 -5.99 -14.46 -11.05
C ASN A 154 -6.47 -13.56 -12.19
N GLU A 155 -5.67 -13.43 -13.27
CA GLU A 155 -6.02 -12.60 -14.42
C GLU A 155 -7.29 -13.09 -15.12
N HIS A 156 -7.41 -14.40 -15.32
CA HIS A 156 -8.59 -15.01 -15.89
C HIS A 156 -9.86 -14.73 -15.08
N MET A 157 -9.79 -14.99 -13.77
CA MET A 157 -10.94 -14.80 -12.88
C MET A 157 -11.38 -13.35 -12.74
N VAL A 158 -10.46 -12.40 -12.63
CA VAL A 158 -10.86 -10.98 -12.53
C VAL A 158 -11.46 -10.47 -13.83
N LYS A 159 -10.98 -10.93 -15.00
CA LYS A 159 -11.57 -10.61 -16.31
C LYS A 159 -12.98 -11.22 -16.45
N LEU A 160 -13.16 -12.47 -16.05
CA LEU A 160 -14.46 -13.14 -16.06
C LEU A 160 -15.45 -12.39 -15.15
N LEU A 161 -15.05 -12.07 -13.92
CA LEU A 161 -15.89 -11.32 -12.99
C LEU A 161 -16.22 -9.93 -13.53
N ARG A 162 -15.26 -9.20 -14.14
CA ARG A 162 -15.55 -7.92 -14.78
C ARG A 162 -16.60 -8.03 -15.87
N GLN A 163 -16.51 -9.04 -16.71
CA GLN A 163 -17.47 -9.26 -17.81
C GLN A 163 -18.87 -9.56 -17.26
N LYS A 164 -18.98 -10.35 -16.18
CA LYS A 164 -20.26 -10.76 -15.62
C LYS A 164 -20.88 -9.73 -14.67
N SER A 165 -20.16 -8.68 -14.29
CA SER A 165 -20.56 -7.72 -13.26
C SER A 165 -20.94 -6.35 -13.82
N LYS A 166 -21.99 -5.75 -13.25
CA LYS A 166 -22.35 -4.35 -13.50
C LYS A 166 -21.36 -3.40 -12.81
N ILE A 167 -20.98 -3.74 -11.57
CA ILE A 167 -20.12 -2.92 -10.70
C ILE A 167 -19.00 -3.81 -10.20
N VAL A 168 -17.75 -3.32 -10.30
CA VAL A 168 -16.57 -3.93 -9.69
C VAL A 168 -15.97 -2.99 -8.67
N VAL A 169 -15.79 -3.50 -7.46
CA VAL A 169 -15.16 -2.81 -6.33
C VAL A 169 -13.78 -3.39 -6.09
N CYS A 170 -12.75 -2.56 -6.24
CA CYS A 170 -11.38 -2.85 -5.84
C CYS A 170 -11.28 -2.76 -4.32
N TYR A 171 -11.05 -3.88 -3.64
CA TYR A 171 -11.17 -4.01 -2.21
C TYR A 171 -9.83 -4.33 -1.55
N GLY A 172 -9.35 -3.39 -0.75
CA GLY A 172 -8.11 -3.50 0.00
C GLY A 172 -6.85 -3.10 -0.78
N THR A 173 -5.82 -2.84 -0.03
CA THR A 173 -4.53 -2.29 -0.51
C THR A 173 -3.84 -3.18 -1.54
N CYS A 174 -3.97 -4.51 -1.45
CA CYS A 174 -3.36 -5.41 -2.43
C CYS A 174 -3.98 -5.26 -3.82
N ALA A 175 -5.30 -5.12 -3.91
CA ALA A 175 -6.00 -4.89 -5.17
C ALA A 175 -5.69 -3.49 -5.73
N MET A 176 -5.65 -2.48 -4.85
CA MET A 176 -5.55 -1.07 -5.24
C MET A 176 -4.12 -0.63 -5.57
N PHE A 177 -3.11 -1.09 -4.82
CA PHE A 177 -1.73 -0.63 -4.90
C PHE A 177 -0.71 -1.76 -5.05
N GLY A 178 -1.16 -3.02 -5.13
CA GLY A 178 -0.30 -4.18 -5.16
C GLY A 178 0.01 -4.76 -3.77
N GLY A 179 -0.01 -3.95 -2.73
CA GLY A 179 0.21 -4.37 -1.33
C GLY A 179 1.50 -5.16 -1.11
N SER A 180 1.53 -5.96 -0.06
CA SER A 180 2.68 -6.84 0.22
C SER A 180 3.03 -7.80 -0.92
N PRO A 181 2.08 -8.37 -1.71
CA PRO A 181 2.43 -9.20 -2.85
C PRO A 181 3.33 -8.50 -3.87
N ALA A 182 3.14 -7.19 -4.08
CA ALA A 182 3.95 -6.44 -5.06
C ALA A 182 5.42 -6.26 -4.65
N LEU A 183 5.80 -6.51 -3.39
CA LEU A 183 7.21 -6.54 -2.99
C LEU A 183 8.01 -7.62 -3.75
N ALA A 184 7.35 -8.64 -4.29
CA ALA A 184 7.95 -9.60 -5.20
C ALA A 184 8.56 -8.95 -6.46
N ASN A 185 8.06 -7.78 -6.87
CA ASN A 185 8.56 -7.02 -8.02
C ASN A 185 10.00 -6.49 -7.80
N LEU A 186 10.51 -6.53 -6.57
CA LEU A 186 11.90 -6.17 -6.24
C LEU A 186 12.90 -7.29 -6.56
N VAL A 187 12.43 -8.49 -6.87
CA VAL A 187 13.29 -9.63 -7.22
C VAL A 187 13.71 -9.54 -8.70
N ASN A 188 14.98 -9.30 -8.95
CA ASN A 188 15.52 -9.03 -10.30
C ASN A 188 15.24 -10.15 -11.31
N GLY A 189 15.40 -11.40 -10.91
CA GLY A 189 15.14 -12.58 -11.75
C GLY A 189 13.67 -12.94 -11.94
N GLY A 190 12.76 -12.17 -11.33
CA GLY A 190 11.31 -12.37 -11.44
C GLY A 190 10.82 -13.67 -10.80
N SER A 191 9.78 -14.25 -11.39
CA SER A 191 9.11 -15.44 -10.86
C SER A 191 10.02 -16.66 -10.76
N GLN A 192 10.91 -16.86 -11.73
CA GLN A 192 11.83 -17.99 -11.75
C GLN A 192 12.82 -17.93 -10.58
N GLU A 193 13.40 -16.76 -10.30
CA GLU A 193 14.30 -16.61 -9.15
C GLU A 193 13.59 -16.82 -7.81
N ILE A 194 12.35 -16.35 -7.71
CA ILE A 194 11.51 -16.58 -6.51
C ILE A 194 11.30 -18.08 -6.29
N LEU A 195 10.89 -18.81 -7.34
CA LEU A 195 10.65 -20.26 -7.24
C LEU A 195 11.96 -21.02 -6.92
N ASP A 196 13.06 -20.69 -7.61
CA ASP A 196 14.36 -21.29 -7.33
C ASP A 196 14.79 -21.05 -5.88
N TYR A 197 14.71 -19.82 -5.39
CA TYR A 197 15.07 -19.51 -4.01
C TYR A 197 14.21 -20.26 -2.99
N VAL A 198 12.89 -20.21 -3.14
CA VAL A 198 11.94 -20.79 -2.18
C VAL A 198 12.06 -22.31 -2.13
N TYR A 199 12.22 -22.96 -3.28
CA TYR A 199 12.23 -24.42 -3.37
C TYR A 199 13.61 -25.06 -3.23
N THR A 200 14.70 -24.30 -3.37
CA THR A 200 16.04 -24.89 -3.34
C THR A 200 17.01 -24.25 -2.34
N LYS A 201 16.84 -22.97 -1.98
CA LYS A 201 17.85 -22.20 -1.24
C LYS A 201 17.47 -21.85 0.20
N THR A 202 16.19 -21.97 0.58
CA THR A 202 15.81 -21.79 1.98
C THR A 202 16.32 -22.98 2.83
N PRO A 203 16.63 -22.79 4.14
CA PRO A 203 17.14 -23.87 4.97
C PRO A 203 16.29 -25.15 4.94
N SER A 204 14.96 -25.00 4.99
CA SER A 204 14.02 -26.13 4.97
C SER A 204 13.99 -26.83 3.61
N SER A 205 13.95 -26.08 2.51
CA SER A 205 13.90 -26.66 1.17
C SER A 205 15.23 -27.28 0.76
N ALA A 206 16.35 -26.68 1.13
CA ALA A 206 17.68 -27.25 0.87
C ALA A 206 17.85 -28.59 1.56
N SER A 207 17.41 -28.73 2.83
CA SER A 207 17.42 -30.01 3.55
C SER A 207 16.52 -31.06 2.86
N PHE A 208 15.29 -30.67 2.53
CA PHE A 208 14.35 -31.56 1.83
C PHE A 208 14.89 -32.04 0.47
N GLN A 209 15.46 -31.16 -0.34
CA GLN A 209 16.06 -31.51 -1.63
C GLN A 209 17.24 -32.47 -1.44
N ALA A 210 18.11 -32.22 -0.44
CA ALA A 210 19.25 -33.11 -0.15
C ALA A 210 18.81 -34.50 0.29
N ASP A 211 17.72 -34.63 1.04
CA ASP A 211 17.26 -35.91 1.58
C ASP A 211 16.44 -36.73 0.57
N TYR A 212 15.57 -36.06 -0.19
CA TYR A 212 14.56 -36.71 -1.02
C TYR A 212 14.78 -36.55 -2.53
N HIS A 213 15.52 -35.54 -2.99
CA HIS A 213 15.72 -35.19 -4.41
C HIS A 213 17.18 -34.93 -4.75
N LYS A 214 18.05 -35.91 -4.47
CA LYS A 214 19.54 -35.76 -4.57
C LYS A 214 20.03 -35.44 -5.97
N ASP A 215 19.34 -35.92 -7.01
CA ASP A 215 19.81 -35.84 -8.39
C ASP A 215 19.31 -34.56 -9.12
N ALA A 216 18.15 -34.06 -8.74
CA ALA A 216 17.59 -32.83 -9.32
C ALA A 216 16.58 -32.17 -8.36
N PRO A 217 16.69 -30.87 -8.09
CA PRO A 217 15.72 -30.16 -7.29
C PRO A 217 14.34 -30.16 -7.98
N VAL A 218 13.28 -30.35 -7.19
CA VAL A 218 11.89 -30.27 -7.66
C VAL A 218 11.41 -28.84 -7.48
N ILE A 219 11.16 -28.17 -8.59
CA ILE A 219 10.61 -26.80 -8.65
C ILE A 219 9.25 -26.87 -9.34
N PRO A 220 8.21 -26.16 -8.88
CA PRO A 220 6.92 -26.11 -9.55
C PRO A 220 7.05 -25.67 -11.01
N GLN A 221 6.35 -26.41 -11.90
CA GLN A 221 6.31 -26.17 -13.34
C GLN A 221 4.87 -25.85 -13.75
N SER A 222 4.69 -24.99 -14.74
CA SER A 222 3.37 -24.66 -15.27
C SER A 222 2.70 -25.83 -16.00
N GLU A 223 3.50 -26.79 -16.48
CA GLU A 223 3.03 -28.00 -17.16
C GLU A 223 3.91 -29.20 -16.79
N TYR A 224 3.27 -30.33 -16.51
CA TYR A 224 3.95 -31.58 -16.21
C TYR A 224 3.19 -32.75 -16.85
N GLN A 225 3.91 -33.62 -17.59
CA GLN A 225 3.37 -34.83 -18.20
C GLN A 225 3.44 -35.98 -17.19
N ALA A 226 2.29 -36.29 -16.57
CA ALA A 226 2.11 -37.45 -15.73
C ALA A 226 1.61 -38.66 -16.56
N PRO A 227 1.75 -39.92 -16.06
CA PRO A 227 1.20 -41.09 -16.72
C PRO A 227 -0.31 -41.01 -16.98
N GLU A 228 -1.04 -40.34 -16.13
CA GLU A 228 -2.50 -40.16 -16.17
C GLU A 228 -2.93 -38.99 -17.07
N GLY A 229 -2.02 -38.16 -17.52
CA GLY A 229 -2.27 -36.99 -18.38
C GLY A 229 -1.45 -35.76 -18.03
N THR A 230 -1.71 -34.69 -18.75
CA THR A 230 -1.04 -33.39 -18.51
C THR A 230 -1.62 -32.71 -17.28
N LEU A 231 -0.77 -32.41 -16.32
CA LEU A 231 -1.10 -31.57 -15.16
C LEU A 231 -0.63 -30.14 -15.41
N THR A 232 -1.45 -29.17 -15.02
CA THR A 232 -1.15 -27.75 -15.21
C THR A 232 -1.25 -26.96 -13.90
N LEU A 233 -0.40 -25.95 -13.76
CA LEU A 233 -0.47 -24.94 -12.70
C LEU A 233 -0.54 -23.55 -13.33
N PRO A 234 -1.18 -22.58 -12.68
CA PRO A 234 -1.14 -21.18 -13.13
C PRO A 234 0.29 -20.68 -13.27
N VAL A 235 0.55 -20.01 -14.39
CA VAL A 235 1.87 -19.37 -14.64
C VAL A 235 2.03 -18.17 -13.72
N LEU A 236 3.09 -18.14 -12.93
CA LEU A 236 3.43 -17.02 -12.06
C LEU A 236 4.03 -15.89 -12.89
N TYR A 237 3.51 -14.68 -12.74
CA TYR A 237 4.03 -13.51 -13.44
C TYR A 237 5.29 -12.95 -12.79
N ASP A 238 6.18 -12.42 -13.61
CA ASP A 238 7.35 -11.67 -13.14
C ASP A 238 6.98 -10.35 -12.47
N THR A 239 5.80 -9.81 -12.79
CA THR A 239 5.31 -8.56 -12.23
C THR A 239 3.94 -8.78 -11.62
N VAL A 240 3.80 -8.48 -10.35
CA VAL A 240 2.51 -8.39 -9.66
C VAL A 240 1.85 -7.08 -10.07
N LYS A 241 0.61 -7.15 -10.54
CA LYS A 241 -0.17 -6.02 -11.04
C LYS A 241 -1.28 -5.67 -10.04
N THR A 242 -1.69 -4.40 -10.03
CA THR A 242 -2.93 -3.96 -9.36
C THR A 242 -4.14 -4.38 -10.18
N LEU A 243 -5.32 -4.33 -9.56
CA LEU A 243 -6.55 -4.75 -10.23
C LEU A 243 -6.87 -3.86 -11.45
N ASP A 244 -6.71 -2.55 -11.30
CA ASP A 244 -6.99 -1.56 -12.34
C ASP A 244 -5.94 -1.53 -13.48
N GLN A 245 -4.80 -2.19 -13.31
CA GLN A 245 -3.86 -2.47 -14.41
C GLN A 245 -4.33 -3.64 -15.31
N VAL A 246 -5.37 -4.37 -14.92
CA VAL A 246 -5.83 -5.57 -15.62
C VAL A 246 -7.27 -5.43 -16.11
N ILE A 247 -8.15 -4.79 -15.34
CA ILE A 247 -9.58 -4.61 -15.65
C ILE A 247 -10.04 -3.19 -15.27
N ASP A 248 -11.15 -2.74 -15.87
CA ASP A 248 -11.81 -1.51 -15.45
C ASP A 248 -12.46 -1.69 -14.07
N VAL A 249 -12.18 -0.78 -13.16
CA VAL A 249 -12.70 -0.75 -11.79
C VAL A 249 -13.63 0.43 -11.61
N ASP A 250 -14.77 0.20 -10.96
CA ASP A 250 -15.77 1.24 -10.75
C ASP A 250 -15.54 2.02 -9.44
N TYR A 251 -15.17 1.34 -8.34
CA TYR A 251 -14.98 1.93 -7.01
C TYR A 251 -13.80 1.32 -6.28
N TYR A 252 -13.23 2.07 -5.35
CA TYR A 252 -12.04 1.69 -4.60
C TYR A 252 -12.28 1.80 -3.10
N ILE A 253 -11.79 0.81 -2.33
CA ILE A 253 -11.77 0.83 -0.87
C ILE A 253 -10.37 0.47 -0.40
N PRO A 254 -9.57 1.42 0.08
CA PRO A 254 -8.22 1.14 0.59
C PRO A 254 -8.25 0.49 1.97
N GLY A 255 -7.11 0.03 2.42
CA GLY A 255 -6.87 -0.52 3.74
C GLY A 255 -6.27 -1.91 3.72
N CYS A 256 -5.50 -2.24 4.74
CA CYS A 256 -4.87 -3.55 4.90
C CYS A 256 -5.13 -4.11 6.32
N PRO A 257 -6.35 -4.67 6.51
CA PRO A 257 -7.51 -4.69 5.62
C PRO A 257 -8.34 -3.38 5.67
N PRO A 258 -9.37 -3.22 4.80
CA PRO A 258 -10.35 -2.16 4.93
C PRO A 258 -11.08 -2.19 6.27
N LEU A 259 -11.50 -1.02 6.74
CA LEU A 259 -12.18 -0.90 8.03
C LEU A 259 -13.67 -1.25 7.92
N GLN A 260 -14.25 -1.68 9.04
CA GLN A 260 -15.70 -1.99 9.15
C GLN A 260 -16.57 -0.81 8.73
N GLU A 261 -16.14 0.41 9.08
CA GLU A 261 -16.84 1.65 8.71
C GLU A 261 -16.90 1.82 7.18
N SER A 262 -15.78 1.59 6.48
CA SER A 262 -15.73 1.66 5.01
C SER A 262 -16.58 0.58 4.35
N ILE A 263 -16.62 -0.64 4.92
CA ILE A 263 -17.47 -1.72 4.46
C ILE A 263 -18.95 -1.35 4.64
N SER A 264 -19.30 -0.79 5.77
CA SER A 264 -20.68 -0.35 6.04
C SER A 264 -21.13 0.73 5.06
N HIS A 265 -20.26 1.67 4.70
CA HIS A 265 -20.55 2.67 3.67
C HIS A 265 -20.74 2.05 2.28
N LEU A 266 -19.91 1.05 1.91
CA LEU A 266 -20.12 0.31 0.66
C LEU A 266 -21.47 -0.38 0.64
N LEU A 267 -21.80 -1.13 1.69
CA LEU A 267 -23.06 -1.85 1.78
C LEU A 267 -24.26 -0.89 1.73
N LYS A 268 -24.18 0.23 2.45
CA LYS A 268 -25.19 1.28 2.38
C LYS A 268 -25.35 1.82 0.96
N ALA A 269 -24.26 2.16 0.29
CA ALA A 269 -24.30 2.70 -1.07
C ALA A 269 -24.96 1.71 -2.05
N VAL A 270 -24.65 0.41 -1.92
CA VAL A 270 -25.26 -0.65 -2.75
C VAL A 270 -26.76 -0.79 -2.47
N ILE A 271 -27.16 -0.81 -1.21
CA ILE A 271 -28.57 -0.90 -0.80
C ILE A 271 -29.34 0.33 -1.31
N ASP A 272 -28.84 1.53 -1.08
CA ASP A 272 -29.45 2.78 -1.51
C ASP A 272 -29.61 2.83 -3.04
N PHE A 273 -28.60 2.38 -3.77
CA PHE A 273 -28.67 2.33 -5.25
C PHE A 273 -29.73 1.34 -5.73
N VAL A 274 -29.75 0.12 -5.17
CA VAL A 274 -30.60 -0.97 -5.70
C VAL A 274 -32.05 -0.79 -5.27
N TYR A 275 -32.31 -0.40 -4.02
CA TYR A 275 -33.64 -0.40 -3.44
C TYR A 275 -34.26 0.98 -3.24
N ASN A 276 -33.43 2.01 -3.04
CA ASN A 276 -33.90 3.36 -2.74
C ASN A 276 -33.77 4.31 -3.94
N GLY A 277 -33.22 3.85 -5.09
CA GLY A 277 -33.05 4.65 -6.30
C GLY A 277 -32.05 5.80 -6.16
N VAL A 278 -31.16 5.75 -5.17
CA VAL A 278 -30.09 6.75 -4.98
C VAL A 278 -29.00 6.51 -6.02
N ALA A 279 -28.59 7.56 -6.70
CA ALA A 279 -27.50 7.47 -7.67
C ALA A 279 -26.18 7.12 -6.98
N LEU A 280 -25.40 6.22 -7.61
CA LEU A 280 -24.04 5.92 -7.16
C LEU A 280 -23.13 7.16 -7.36
N PRO A 281 -22.09 7.30 -6.52
CA PRO A 281 -21.06 8.31 -6.74
C PRO A 281 -20.37 8.13 -8.11
N PRO A 282 -19.66 9.15 -8.61
CA PRO A 282 -18.88 9.02 -9.84
C PRO A 282 -17.93 7.81 -9.81
N LYS A 283 -17.76 7.15 -10.97
CA LYS A 283 -16.76 6.06 -11.09
C LYS A 283 -15.36 6.57 -10.74
N GLY A 284 -14.56 5.71 -10.12
CA GLY A 284 -13.25 6.06 -9.62
C GLY A 284 -13.25 6.58 -8.17
N THR A 285 -14.44 6.76 -7.57
CA THR A 285 -14.51 7.22 -6.17
C THR A 285 -13.86 6.23 -5.21
N GLU A 286 -13.05 6.77 -4.31
CA GLU A 286 -12.47 6.04 -3.19
C GLU A 286 -13.39 6.18 -1.98
N ILE A 287 -13.89 5.05 -1.48
CA ILE A 287 -14.85 4.97 -0.37
C ILE A 287 -14.08 4.81 0.94
N GLY A 288 -14.43 5.60 1.95
CA GLY A 288 -13.84 5.52 3.30
C GLY A 288 -12.51 6.25 3.44
N VAL A 289 -12.21 7.17 2.53
CA VAL A 289 -11.07 8.10 2.64
C VAL A 289 -11.54 9.52 2.91
N THR A 290 -10.62 10.37 3.39
CA THR A 290 -10.84 11.81 3.55
C THR A 290 -10.01 12.60 2.56
N GLU A 291 -10.28 13.90 2.41
CA GLU A 291 -9.48 14.79 1.56
C GLU A 291 -8.13 15.17 2.19
N LYS A 292 -7.92 14.81 3.45
CA LYS A 292 -6.74 15.20 4.24
C LYS A 292 -5.78 14.04 4.42
N CYS A 293 -4.59 14.35 4.89
CA CYS A 293 -3.64 13.31 5.27
C CYS A 293 -3.98 12.70 6.64
N LEU A 294 -3.44 11.52 6.93
CA LEU A 294 -3.65 10.83 8.20
C LEU A 294 -3.21 11.68 9.42
N CYS A 295 -2.24 12.57 9.26
CA CYS A 295 -1.81 13.46 10.34
C CYS A 295 -2.93 14.35 10.86
N ASP A 296 -3.94 14.70 10.05
CA ASP A 296 -5.08 15.52 10.49
C ASP A 296 -6.04 14.73 11.41
N GLU A 297 -6.04 13.40 11.31
CA GLU A 297 -6.81 12.51 12.19
C GLU A 297 -6.01 12.05 13.41
N CYS A 298 -4.69 12.22 13.39
CA CYS A 298 -3.80 11.76 14.44
C CYS A 298 -3.85 12.69 15.66
N PRO A 299 -4.18 12.18 16.86
CA PRO A 299 -4.33 13.01 18.06
C PRO A 299 -3.01 13.43 18.69
N ARG A 300 -1.86 12.93 18.18
CA ARG A 300 -0.54 13.22 18.74
C ARG A 300 -0.13 14.66 18.45
N GLU A 301 0.46 15.31 19.44
CA GLU A 301 0.99 16.67 19.33
C GLU A 301 2.21 16.68 18.40
N LYS A 302 2.23 17.62 17.46
CA LYS A 302 3.26 17.76 16.43
C LYS A 302 4.09 19.01 16.72
N ALA A 303 5.33 18.82 17.15
CA ALA A 303 6.28 19.90 17.38
C ALA A 303 7.15 20.20 16.16
N TYR A 304 7.08 19.32 15.13
CA TYR A 304 7.93 19.39 13.95
C TYR A 304 9.43 19.42 14.28
N ALA A 305 9.81 18.63 15.29
CA ALA A 305 11.19 18.51 15.73
C ALA A 305 12.08 17.95 14.62
N ARG A 306 13.33 18.42 14.57
CA ARG A 306 14.31 17.92 13.61
C ARG A 306 14.74 16.50 13.95
N ILE A 307 14.78 15.64 12.93
CA ILE A 307 15.22 14.25 13.06
C ILE A 307 16.74 14.21 13.00
N THR A 308 17.38 13.95 14.12
CA THR A 308 18.85 13.79 14.22
C THR A 308 19.26 12.34 14.34
N LYS A 309 18.32 11.45 14.67
CA LYS A 309 18.51 10.02 14.77
C LYS A 309 17.20 9.27 14.54
N ILE A 310 17.28 8.12 13.87
CA ILE A 310 16.15 7.25 13.62
C ILE A 310 16.16 6.09 14.59
N TYR A 311 15.00 5.81 15.17
CA TYR A 311 14.77 4.72 16.11
C TYR A 311 13.69 3.79 15.63
N GLU A 312 13.84 2.51 15.91
CA GLU A 312 12.73 1.56 15.90
C GLU A 312 11.88 1.74 17.17
N PRO A 313 10.55 1.51 17.11
CA PRO A 313 9.67 1.73 18.27
C PRO A 313 10.09 0.99 19.54
N TYR A 314 10.75 -0.15 19.42
CA TYR A 314 11.22 -0.95 20.58
C TYR A 314 12.53 -0.42 21.23
N GLN A 315 13.18 0.57 20.62
CA GLN A 315 14.46 1.12 21.10
C GLN A 315 14.28 2.33 22.02
N VAL A 316 13.08 2.87 22.06
CA VAL A 316 12.76 4.07 22.86
C VAL A 316 11.47 3.88 23.64
N ASP A 317 11.38 4.58 24.77
CA ASP A 317 10.12 4.68 25.51
C ASP A 317 9.24 5.73 24.82
N VAL A 318 8.22 5.25 24.09
CA VAL A 318 7.40 6.07 23.23
C VAL A 318 6.39 6.88 24.05
N ASP A 319 6.55 8.21 24.07
CA ASP A 319 5.56 9.11 24.65
C ASP A 319 4.24 9.02 23.83
N PRO A 320 3.11 8.63 24.47
CA PRO A 320 1.86 8.42 23.77
C PRO A 320 1.22 9.71 23.24
N HIS A 321 1.65 10.88 23.72
CA HIS A 321 1.05 12.17 23.37
C HIS A 321 1.81 12.88 22.23
N LYS A 322 3.11 12.63 22.07
CA LYS A 322 3.94 13.29 21.08
C LYS A 322 3.94 12.57 19.74
N CYS A 323 4.08 13.34 18.66
CA CYS A 323 4.26 12.79 17.33
C CYS A 323 5.43 11.78 17.31
N LEU A 324 5.26 10.65 16.63
CA LEU A 324 6.29 9.63 16.54
C LEU A 324 7.54 10.14 15.82
N MET A 325 7.36 10.98 14.79
CA MET A 325 8.48 11.58 14.05
C MET A 325 9.29 12.55 14.93
N ASP A 326 8.63 13.29 15.82
CA ASP A 326 9.31 14.16 16.80
C ASP A 326 10.15 13.37 17.82
N GLN A 327 9.94 12.06 17.90
CA GLN A 327 10.70 11.12 18.75
C GLN A 327 11.72 10.30 17.93
N GLY A 328 11.92 10.64 16.66
CA GLY A 328 12.83 9.95 15.75
C GLY A 328 12.30 8.61 15.20
N ILE A 329 11.01 8.32 15.34
CA ILE A 329 10.38 7.11 14.78
C ILE A 329 9.74 7.49 13.45
N LEU A 330 10.19 6.86 12.37
CA LEU A 330 9.65 7.14 11.04
C LEU A 330 8.17 6.80 10.96
N CYS A 331 7.38 7.70 10.37
CA CYS A 331 5.93 7.55 10.23
C CYS A 331 5.48 8.11 8.87
N LEU A 332 4.74 7.33 8.08
CA LEU A 332 4.28 7.73 6.75
C LEU A 332 2.97 8.53 6.77
N GLY A 333 2.52 8.96 7.96
CA GLY A 333 1.28 9.71 8.11
C GLY A 333 1.14 10.96 7.23
N PRO A 334 2.18 11.79 7.05
CA PRO A 334 2.10 12.99 6.21
C PRO A 334 1.78 12.73 4.74
N ALA A 335 2.22 11.59 4.20
CA ALA A 335 2.02 11.21 2.81
C ALA A 335 0.82 10.28 2.60
N THR A 336 0.23 9.78 3.68
CA THR A 336 -0.86 8.79 3.63
C THR A 336 -2.21 9.48 3.73
N VAL A 337 -3.16 9.12 2.86
CA VAL A 337 -4.52 9.63 2.92
C VAL A 337 -5.21 9.21 4.23
N GLY A 338 -6.05 10.09 4.77
CA GLY A 338 -6.87 9.82 5.95
C GLY A 338 -8.08 8.95 5.63
N GLY A 339 -8.85 8.61 6.68
CA GLY A 339 -10.03 7.74 6.62
C GLY A 339 -9.93 6.55 7.56
N CYS A 340 -8.72 6.23 8.05
CA CYS A 340 -8.53 5.12 8.99
C CYS A 340 -8.62 5.52 10.46
N ASN A 341 -8.97 6.78 10.75
CA ASN A 341 -9.03 7.32 12.10
C ASN A 341 -7.70 7.12 12.89
N ALA A 342 -6.57 7.16 12.17
CA ALA A 342 -5.22 7.06 12.74
C ALA A 342 -5.03 5.87 13.71
N LYS A 343 -5.68 4.73 13.47
CA LYS A 343 -5.71 3.57 14.40
C LYS A 343 -4.31 3.13 14.85
N CYS A 344 -3.34 3.09 13.94
CA CYS A 344 -1.96 2.68 14.28
C CYS A 344 -1.30 3.68 15.23
N THR A 345 -1.36 4.99 14.92
CA THR A 345 -0.69 6.01 15.74
C THR A 345 -1.36 6.20 17.09
N ARG A 346 -2.67 5.99 17.18
CA ARG A 346 -3.41 5.92 18.46
C ARG A 346 -2.94 4.73 19.30
N ALA A 347 -2.63 3.61 18.67
CA ALA A 347 -2.10 2.40 19.34
C ALA A 347 -0.58 2.44 19.60
N GLY A 348 0.09 3.58 19.39
CA GLY A 348 1.52 3.72 19.62
C GLY A 348 2.42 3.22 18.50
N GLN A 349 1.85 2.86 17.34
CA GLN A 349 2.60 2.37 16.18
C GLN A 349 2.67 3.40 15.05
N PRO A 350 3.78 3.50 14.30
CA PRO A 350 3.87 4.41 13.18
C PRO A 350 2.94 4.01 12.04
N CYS A 351 2.43 5.00 11.31
CA CYS A 351 1.74 4.75 10.05
C CYS A 351 2.70 4.12 9.03
N ARG A 352 2.26 3.07 8.34
CA ARG A 352 3.02 2.37 7.32
C ARG A 352 2.45 2.56 5.91
N GLY A 353 1.42 3.42 5.76
CA GLY A 353 0.95 3.81 4.43
C GLY A 353 -0.08 2.90 3.78
N CYS A 354 -0.79 2.05 4.53
CA CYS A 354 -1.70 1.06 3.96
C CYS A 354 -2.95 1.65 3.26
N TYR A 355 -3.28 2.91 3.50
CA TYR A 355 -4.35 3.62 2.79
C TYR A 355 -3.88 4.27 1.48
N GLY A 356 -2.57 4.24 1.19
CA GLY A 356 -2.01 4.81 -0.04
C GLY A 356 -1.77 6.32 0.03
N PRO A 357 -1.44 6.94 -1.12
CA PRO A 357 -1.08 8.35 -1.20
C PRO A 357 -2.25 9.28 -0.92
N THR A 358 -1.95 10.51 -0.52
CA THR A 358 -2.90 11.61 -0.53
C THR A 358 -3.30 11.95 -1.98
N HIS A 359 -4.46 12.57 -2.16
CA HIS A 359 -4.93 13.00 -3.47
C HIS A 359 -3.86 13.85 -4.19
N PHE A 360 -3.78 13.71 -5.51
CA PHE A 360 -2.79 14.39 -6.38
C PHE A 360 -1.32 13.94 -6.23
N VAL A 361 -1.06 12.85 -5.49
CA VAL A 361 0.27 12.25 -5.38
C VAL A 361 0.30 10.93 -6.15
N GLU A 362 1.17 10.83 -7.14
CA GLU A 362 1.30 9.61 -7.96
C GLU A 362 2.14 8.53 -7.25
N ASP A 363 3.20 8.93 -6.53
CA ASP A 363 4.11 8.02 -5.86
C ASP A 363 4.14 8.26 -4.34
N HIS A 364 3.52 7.33 -3.62
CA HIS A 364 3.40 7.39 -2.17
C HIS A 364 4.75 7.35 -1.45
N GLY A 365 5.64 6.45 -1.86
CA GLY A 365 6.93 6.28 -1.20
C GLY A 365 7.85 7.48 -1.41
N SER A 366 7.86 8.05 -2.61
CA SER A 366 8.59 9.27 -2.94
C SER A 366 8.08 10.47 -2.14
N SER A 367 6.75 10.63 -2.04
CA SER A 367 6.13 11.67 -1.23
C SER A 367 6.47 11.53 0.26
N ALA A 368 6.40 10.29 0.79
CA ALA A 368 6.75 10.01 2.18
C ALA A 368 8.23 10.30 2.46
N PHE A 369 9.12 9.90 1.54
CA PHE A 369 10.54 10.20 1.64
C PHE A 369 10.79 11.71 1.66
N SER A 370 10.15 12.46 0.77
CA SER A 370 10.25 13.93 0.71
C SER A 370 9.77 14.59 2.01
N ALA A 371 8.63 14.14 2.54
CA ALA A 371 8.09 14.65 3.80
C ALA A 371 9.04 14.42 4.98
N ILE A 372 9.66 13.23 5.05
CA ILE A 372 10.64 12.90 6.10
C ILE A 372 11.94 13.69 5.90
N ALA A 373 12.43 13.80 4.65
CA ALA A 373 13.64 14.56 4.35
C ALA A 373 13.54 16.02 4.77
N SER A 374 12.36 16.62 4.70
CA SER A 374 12.13 18.00 5.15
C SER A 374 12.29 18.21 6.66
N LEU A 375 12.32 17.13 7.45
CA LEU A 375 12.51 17.19 8.90
C LEU A 375 13.96 16.99 9.33
N PHE A 376 14.89 16.73 8.42
CA PHE A 376 16.31 16.74 8.77
C PHE A 376 16.81 18.16 9.00
N PRO A 377 17.79 18.35 9.89
CA PRO A 377 18.43 19.65 10.05
C PRO A 377 19.05 20.11 8.74
N VAL A 378 18.94 21.41 8.46
CA VAL A 378 19.62 22.05 7.32
C VAL A 378 20.80 22.89 7.79
N LEU A 379 21.80 23.08 6.94
CA LEU A 379 23.05 23.80 7.28
C LEU A 379 22.82 25.20 7.86
N ASP A 380 21.75 25.89 7.43
CA ASP A 380 21.43 27.24 7.94
C ASP A 380 20.90 27.20 9.39
N GLU A 381 20.37 26.07 9.85
CA GLU A 381 19.83 25.88 11.21
C GLU A 381 20.84 25.20 12.14
N ASP A 382 21.64 24.28 11.62
CA ASP A 382 22.68 23.55 12.34
C ASP A 382 23.98 23.49 11.50
N PRO A 383 24.94 24.37 11.77
CA PRO A 383 26.23 24.41 11.05
C PRO A 383 27.04 23.10 11.17
N THR A 384 26.67 22.20 12.10
CA THR A 384 27.31 20.89 12.25
C THR A 384 26.62 19.83 11.40
N CYS A 385 25.48 20.14 10.77
CA CYS A 385 24.79 19.25 9.86
C CYS A 385 25.44 19.35 8.49
N ASP A 386 26.07 18.27 8.07
CA ASP A 386 26.61 18.11 6.73
C ASP A 386 25.90 16.96 6.00
N GLU A 387 26.15 16.86 4.70
CA GLU A 387 25.58 15.81 3.87
C GLU A 387 25.96 14.41 4.38
N GLU A 388 27.19 14.24 4.88
CA GLU A 388 27.66 12.96 5.41
C GLU A 388 26.84 12.51 6.61
N LYS A 389 26.47 13.42 7.50
CA LYS A 389 25.65 13.13 8.69
C LYS A 389 24.21 12.77 8.32
N ILE A 390 23.63 13.44 7.32
CA ILE A 390 22.30 13.07 6.80
C ILE A 390 22.35 11.67 6.19
N ILE A 391 23.35 11.37 5.37
CA ILE A 391 23.56 10.05 4.77
C ILE A 391 23.75 8.99 5.87
N GLU A 392 24.51 9.29 6.91
CA GLU A 392 24.69 8.38 8.04
C GLU A 392 23.36 8.05 8.71
N VAL A 393 22.54 9.06 9.05
CA VAL A 393 21.23 8.87 9.65
C VAL A 393 20.31 8.06 8.73
N MET A 394 20.24 8.41 7.45
CA MET A 394 19.41 7.69 6.47
C MET A 394 19.87 6.24 6.26
N SER A 395 21.18 5.96 6.36
CA SER A 395 21.72 4.60 6.23
C SER A 395 21.31 3.67 7.37
N THR A 396 20.77 4.20 8.47
CA THR A 396 20.23 3.39 9.57
C THR A 396 18.91 2.74 9.22
N ILE A 397 18.21 3.20 8.17
CA ILE A 397 16.99 2.55 7.66
C ILE A 397 17.39 1.24 6.97
N LYS A 398 17.09 0.10 7.60
CA LYS A 398 17.56 -1.21 7.15
C LYS A 398 17.01 -1.63 5.79
N ASP A 399 15.76 -1.32 5.52
CA ASP A 399 15.06 -1.65 4.29
C ASP A 399 14.21 -0.46 3.80
N PRO A 400 14.80 0.53 3.14
CA PRO A 400 14.07 1.72 2.68
C PRO A 400 12.92 1.36 1.73
N LEU A 401 13.11 0.41 0.81
CA LEU A 401 12.06 0.00 -0.13
C LEU A 401 10.90 -0.67 0.58
N GLY A 402 11.17 -1.64 1.46
CA GLY A 402 10.14 -2.28 2.27
C GLY A 402 9.52 -1.34 3.30
N TYR A 403 10.19 -0.23 3.65
CA TYR A 403 9.61 0.77 4.54
C TYR A 403 8.66 1.71 3.79
N PHE A 404 9.13 2.37 2.73
CA PHE A 404 8.39 3.42 2.03
C PHE A 404 7.37 2.85 1.04
N TYR A 405 7.59 1.67 0.53
CA TYR A 405 6.76 1.05 -0.51
C TYR A 405 6.08 -0.26 -0.08
N ALA A 406 6.05 -0.56 1.23
CA ALA A 406 5.47 -1.81 1.77
C ALA A 406 4.08 -2.16 1.20
N PHE A 407 3.28 -1.14 0.91
CA PHE A 407 1.89 -1.29 0.48
C PHE A 407 1.61 -0.75 -0.92
N THR A 408 2.49 0.05 -1.51
CA THR A 408 2.17 0.84 -2.70
C THR A 408 3.12 0.63 -3.87
N LEU A 409 4.05 -0.33 -3.77
CA LEU A 409 5.06 -0.58 -4.80
C LEU A 409 4.45 -0.89 -6.17
N GLY A 410 3.36 -1.68 -6.24
CA GLY A 410 2.76 -2.10 -7.51
C GLY A 410 2.20 -0.96 -8.36
N LYS A 411 1.93 0.21 -7.73
CA LYS A 411 1.43 1.41 -8.40
C LYS A 411 2.42 2.58 -8.33
N SER A 412 3.68 2.33 -7.97
CA SER A 412 4.73 3.33 -7.89
C SER A 412 5.47 3.51 -9.21
N LEU A 413 6.24 4.61 -9.32
CA LEU A 413 7.13 4.87 -10.45
C LEU A 413 8.28 3.85 -10.56
N ILE A 414 8.63 3.19 -9.45
CA ILE A 414 9.67 2.17 -9.36
C ILE A 414 9.09 0.76 -9.19
N ASN A 415 7.96 0.50 -9.80
CA ASN A 415 7.11 -0.66 -9.56
C ASN A 415 7.77 -2.03 -9.81
N ARG A 416 8.93 -2.09 -10.46
CA ARG A 416 9.66 -3.32 -10.72
C ARG A 416 11.16 -3.10 -10.81
N SER A 417 11.94 -4.05 -10.24
CA SER A 417 13.37 -4.19 -10.50
C SER A 417 13.60 -5.03 -11.76
N VAL A 418 14.48 -4.57 -12.65
CA VAL A 418 14.88 -5.27 -13.87
C VAL A 418 16.40 -5.43 -13.88
N SER A 419 16.90 -6.65 -14.16
CA SER A 419 18.35 -6.87 -14.29
C SER A 419 18.87 -6.30 -15.62
N GLU A 420 20.06 -5.72 -15.62
CA GLU A 420 20.71 -5.16 -16.80
C GLU A 420 20.91 -6.20 -17.92
N GLU A 421 21.03 -7.49 -17.57
CA GLU A 421 21.22 -8.60 -18.53
C GLU A 421 20.00 -8.88 -19.43
N LYS A 422 18.81 -8.38 -19.09
CA LYS A 422 17.59 -8.57 -19.91
C LYS A 422 17.30 -7.40 -20.86
N THR A 423 18.15 -6.39 -20.88
CA THR A 423 17.99 -5.19 -21.74
C THR A 423 18.89 -5.17 -22.98
N ALA A 424 19.65 -6.27 -23.24
CA ALA A 424 20.51 -6.43 -24.40
C ALA A 424 19.86 -7.24 -25.52
#